data_874e5ab85f06c1dfdba96b66cf377de4
#
_entry.id   874e5ab85f06c1dfdba96b66cf377de4
#
_cell.length_a   1.000
_cell.length_b   1.000
_cell.length_c   1.000
_cell.angle_alpha   90.00
_cell.angle_beta   90.00
_cell.angle_gamma   90.00
#
_symmetry.space_group_name_H-M   'P 1'
#
loop_
_entity.id
_entity.type
_entity.pdbx_description
1 polymer ?
#
loop_
_entity_poly.entity_id
_entity_poly.type
_entity_poly.pdbx_seq_one_letter_code
_entity_poly.pdbx_strand_id
1 'polypeptide(L)'
;MKKTVSVAPMMDCTDKHEIYFLSLISKNIHLYTEMIVANAIIRGDKTKLLSFKKINNPVTLQVGGSNPNELAEAWKISEDYGYKEINLNLGCPSKKVQKNKFGACLMQEPDLVAKCIEAMAKASKLPVTIKTRIGYNDVENFKFLKSFIQTTKDAGSKKFIIHARKALLKKLTPKENLNIPPLKYDFVYKLKDCFKDDEIIINGGVKTTEEIKNHLTKVDGVMIGRAIYHSPYFLADIEKEIFKNENVPTVSYTHLTLPTKA
;
A
#
# COMPACT_ATOMS: atom_id res chain seq x y z
N MET A 1 7.19 9.73 -15.92
CA MET A 1 5.97 9.05 -15.37
C MET A 1 5.11 10.06 -14.62
N LYS A 2 3.78 9.86 -14.57
CA LYS A 2 2.86 10.69 -13.79
C LYS A 2 3.13 10.44 -12.30
N LYS A 3 3.34 11.50 -11.51
CA LYS A 3 3.57 11.38 -10.06
C LYS A 3 2.31 10.89 -9.35
N THR A 4 2.48 9.92 -8.45
CA THR A 4 1.36 9.26 -7.73
C THR A 4 1.32 9.71 -6.27
N VAL A 5 0.14 10.09 -5.79
CA VAL A 5 -0.11 10.22 -4.34
C VAL A 5 -1.20 9.22 -3.96
N SER A 6 -1.00 8.48 -2.87
CA SER A 6 -1.90 7.40 -2.47
C SER A 6 -2.15 7.35 -0.97
N VAL A 7 -3.27 6.75 -0.59
CA VAL A 7 -3.62 6.44 0.80
C VAL A 7 -3.14 5.04 1.15
N ALA A 8 -2.41 4.92 2.26
CA ALA A 8 -1.87 3.64 2.69
C ALA A 8 -2.96 2.66 3.15
N PRO A 9 -2.81 1.35 2.86
CA PRO A 9 -3.64 0.32 3.46
C PRO A 9 -3.47 0.29 4.99
N MET A 10 -4.57 0.40 5.71
CA MET A 10 -4.60 0.42 7.18
C MET A 10 -5.75 -0.45 7.69
N MET A 11 -5.41 -1.46 8.48
CA MET A 11 -6.41 -2.37 9.10
C MET A 11 -7.40 -1.58 9.96
N ASP A 12 -8.65 -1.98 9.87
CA ASP A 12 -9.79 -1.37 10.58
C ASP A 12 -10.02 0.12 10.26
N CYS A 13 -9.37 0.63 9.17
CA CYS A 13 -9.45 2.03 8.76
C CYS A 13 -9.85 2.16 7.29
N THR A 14 -9.08 1.60 6.35
CA THR A 14 -9.31 1.77 4.90
C THR A 14 -10.28 0.74 4.34
N ASP A 15 -11.43 0.61 4.95
CA ASP A 15 -12.55 -0.22 4.49
C ASP A 15 -13.28 0.43 3.29
N LYS A 16 -14.31 -0.23 2.78
CA LYS A 16 -15.11 0.26 1.66
C LYS A 16 -15.81 1.60 1.93
N HIS A 17 -16.09 1.93 3.18
CA HIS A 17 -16.74 3.19 3.57
C HIS A 17 -15.74 4.34 3.57
N GLU A 18 -14.54 4.11 4.12
CA GLU A 18 -13.43 5.08 4.07
C GLU A 18 -12.99 5.33 2.62
N ILE A 19 -12.84 4.27 1.80
CA ILE A 19 -12.54 4.40 0.37
C ILE A 19 -13.55 5.32 -0.32
N TYR A 20 -14.84 5.12 -0.09
CA TYR A 20 -15.88 5.96 -0.66
C TYR A 20 -15.80 7.40 -0.14
N PHE A 21 -15.64 7.59 1.17
CA PHE A 21 -15.52 8.91 1.79
C PHE A 21 -14.34 9.70 1.21
N LEU A 22 -13.15 9.12 1.15
CA LEU A 22 -11.96 9.77 0.62
C LEU A 22 -12.12 10.12 -0.87
N SER A 23 -12.86 9.30 -1.64
CA SER A 23 -13.16 9.58 -3.05
C SER A 23 -14.06 10.79 -3.27
N LEU A 24 -14.84 11.20 -2.25
CA LEU A 24 -15.65 12.42 -2.31
C LEU A 24 -14.76 13.66 -2.17
N ILE A 25 -13.68 13.58 -1.40
CA ILE A 25 -12.77 14.70 -1.13
C ILE A 25 -11.76 14.89 -2.27
N SER A 26 -11.15 13.79 -2.73
CA SER A 26 -10.14 13.82 -3.78
C SER A 26 -10.50 12.91 -4.94
N LYS A 27 -10.42 13.43 -6.18
CA LYS A 27 -10.67 12.67 -7.42
C LYS A 27 -9.42 12.04 -8.00
N ASN A 28 -8.25 12.49 -7.58
CA ASN A 28 -6.96 12.10 -8.16
C ASN A 28 -6.15 11.16 -7.27
N ILE A 29 -6.57 10.97 -6.00
CA ILE A 29 -5.88 10.11 -5.06
C ILE A 29 -6.02 8.63 -5.43
N HIS A 30 -4.94 7.85 -5.28
CA HIS A 30 -4.97 6.40 -5.42
C HIS A 30 -5.28 5.77 -4.06
N LEU A 31 -6.27 4.90 -4.01
CA LEU A 31 -6.80 4.30 -2.80
C LEU A 31 -6.40 2.82 -2.68
N TYR A 32 -6.19 2.36 -1.47
CA TYR A 32 -5.88 0.96 -1.15
C TYR A 32 -6.91 0.44 -0.15
N THR A 33 -7.32 -0.82 -0.33
CA THR A 33 -8.12 -1.50 0.70
C THR A 33 -7.25 -1.77 1.94
N GLU A 34 -7.87 -2.08 3.06
CA GLU A 34 -7.16 -2.78 4.13
C GLU A 34 -6.63 -4.14 3.64
N MET A 35 -5.72 -4.76 4.38
CA MET A 35 -5.17 -6.05 3.99
C MET A 35 -6.19 -7.16 4.19
N ILE A 36 -6.59 -7.82 3.09
CA ILE A 36 -7.47 -8.99 3.11
C ILE A 36 -6.63 -10.26 2.94
N VAL A 37 -6.84 -11.26 3.79
CA VAL A 37 -6.10 -12.53 3.70
C VAL A 37 -6.61 -13.34 2.52
N ALA A 38 -5.71 -13.87 1.68
CA ALA A 38 -6.06 -14.63 0.47
C ALA A 38 -7.05 -15.76 0.76
N ASN A 39 -6.82 -16.52 1.83
CA ASN A 39 -7.71 -17.62 2.24
C ASN A 39 -9.12 -17.14 2.66
N ALA A 40 -9.25 -15.92 3.20
CA ALA A 40 -10.56 -15.33 3.50
C ALA A 40 -11.31 -14.96 2.21
N ILE A 41 -10.63 -14.53 1.15
CA ILE A 41 -11.24 -14.29 -0.16
C ILE A 41 -11.75 -15.60 -0.77
N ILE A 42 -10.97 -16.66 -0.69
CA ILE A 42 -11.32 -17.97 -1.29
C ILE A 42 -12.53 -18.58 -0.58
N ARG A 43 -12.55 -18.60 0.75
CA ARG A 43 -13.51 -19.34 1.56
C ARG A 43 -14.63 -18.50 2.16
N GLY A 44 -14.46 -17.18 2.23
CA GLY A 44 -15.41 -16.28 2.87
C GLY A 44 -16.46 -15.72 1.91
N ASP A 45 -17.25 -14.78 2.42
CA ASP A 45 -18.20 -14.00 1.64
C ASP A 45 -17.43 -12.98 0.78
N LYS A 46 -17.28 -13.31 -0.50
CA LYS A 46 -16.54 -12.51 -1.48
C LYS A 46 -17.14 -11.13 -1.66
N THR A 47 -18.46 -11.03 -1.70
CA THR A 47 -19.18 -9.75 -1.86
C THR A 47 -18.91 -8.84 -0.66
N LYS A 48 -18.99 -9.39 0.54
CA LYS A 48 -18.70 -8.62 1.76
C LYS A 48 -17.25 -8.13 1.80
N LEU A 49 -16.30 -8.97 1.38
CA LEU A 49 -14.86 -8.70 1.47
C LEU A 49 -14.34 -7.81 0.33
N LEU A 50 -14.86 -7.97 -0.88
CA LEU A 50 -14.27 -7.38 -2.09
C LEU A 50 -15.09 -6.23 -2.67
N SER A 51 -16.42 -6.15 -2.39
CA SER A 51 -17.22 -5.10 -3.01
C SER A 51 -16.97 -3.74 -2.37
N PHE A 52 -16.92 -2.72 -3.21
CA PHE A 52 -16.92 -1.31 -2.81
C PHE A 52 -17.81 -0.51 -3.77
N LYS A 53 -18.24 0.67 -3.35
CA LYS A 53 -19.04 1.55 -4.20
C LYS A 53 -18.21 1.99 -5.40
N LYS A 54 -18.80 1.92 -6.61
CA LYS A 54 -18.14 2.36 -7.85
C LYS A 54 -17.74 3.83 -7.73
N ILE A 55 -16.46 4.10 -7.89
CA ILE A 55 -15.82 5.43 -7.84
C ILE A 55 -14.88 5.61 -9.03
N ASN A 56 -14.48 6.83 -9.32
CA ASN A 56 -13.54 7.11 -10.42
C ASN A 56 -12.06 6.93 -10.02
N ASN A 57 -11.77 6.98 -8.72
CA ASN A 57 -10.42 6.78 -8.21
C ASN A 57 -9.91 5.37 -8.52
N PRO A 58 -8.62 5.20 -8.83
CA PRO A 58 -8.02 3.87 -8.85
C PRO A 58 -8.02 3.27 -7.45
N VAL A 59 -8.50 2.03 -7.34
CA VAL A 59 -8.50 1.26 -6.08
C VAL A 59 -7.65 0.02 -6.28
N THR A 60 -6.72 -0.20 -5.34
CA THR A 60 -5.87 -1.38 -5.27
C THR A 60 -6.33 -2.30 -4.14
N LEU A 61 -6.49 -3.58 -4.43
CA LEU A 61 -6.70 -4.61 -3.43
C LEU A 61 -5.37 -4.95 -2.76
N GLN A 62 -5.25 -4.80 -1.43
CA GLN A 62 -4.10 -5.34 -0.73
C GLN A 62 -4.42 -6.71 -0.15
N VAL A 63 -3.55 -7.69 -0.42
CA VAL A 63 -3.68 -9.05 0.08
C VAL A 63 -2.53 -9.46 0.99
N GLY A 64 -2.85 -10.34 1.95
CA GLY A 64 -1.89 -11.04 2.79
C GLY A 64 -1.96 -12.55 2.55
N GLY A 65 -0.81 -13.19 2.42
CA GLY A 65 -0.67 -14.62 2.21
C GLY A 65 0.76 -14.99 1.90
N SER A 66 1.05 -16.29 1.91
CA SER A 66 2.38 -16.87 1.59
C SER A 66 2.28 -18.13 0.73
N ASN A 67 1.08 -18.57 0.40
CA ASN A 67 0.87 -19.68 -0.51
C ASN A 67 0.65 -19.14 -1.94
N PRO A 68 1.52 -19.45 -2.91
CA PRO A 68 1.40 -18.95 -4.28
C PRO A 68 0.06 -19.29 -4.94
N ASN A 69 -0.45 -20.51 -4.75
CA ASN A 69 -1.70 -20.95 -5.36
C ASN A 69 -2.92 -20.22 -4.76
N GLU A 70 -2.95 -20.06 -3.44
CA GLU A 70 -4.03 -19.30 -2.77
C GLU A 70 -4.02 -17.82 -3.18
N LEU A 71 -2.84 -17.21 -3.31
CA LEU A 71 -2.72 -15.83 -3.76
C LEU A 71 -3.18 -15.65 -5.22
N ALA A 72 -2.82 -16.59 -6.09
CA ALA A 72 -3.26 -16.61 -7.49
C ALA A 72 -4.78 -16.77 -7.59
N GLU A 73 -5.37 -17.71 -6.84
CA GLU A 73 -6.81 -17.94 -6.78
C GLU A 73 -7.56 -16.72 -6.24
N ALA A 74 -7.09 -16.16 -5.12
CA ALA A 74 -7.67 -14.95 -4.54
C ALA A 74 -7.64 -13.77 -5.51
N TRP A 75 -6.55 -13.62 -6.28
CA TRP A 75 -6.45 -12.59 -7.31
C TRP A 75 -7.46 -12.81 -8.45
N LYS A 76 -7.54 -14.01 -8.97
CA LYS A 76 -8.50 -14.37 -10.02
C LYS A 76 -9.96 -14.11 -9.58
N ILE A 77 -10.31 -14.46 -8.34
CA ILE A 77 -11.63 -14.16 -7.76
C ILE A 77 -11.89 -12.66 -7.71
N SER A 78 -10.86 -11.85 -7.43
CA SER A 78 -10.98 -10.41 -7.21
C SER A 78 -11.03 -9.59 -8.50
N GLU A 79 -10.72 -10.18 -9.66
CA GLU A 79 -10.58 -9.48 -10.95
C GLU A 79 -11.86 -8.74 -11.37
N ASP A 80 -13.03 -9.34 -11.12
CA ASP A 80 -14.33 -8.79 -11.53
C ASP A 80 -14.86 -7.69 -10.62
N TYR A 81 -14.18 -7.39 -9.49
CA TYR A 81 -14.63 -6.38 -8.53
C TYR A 81 -14.19 -4.95 -8.88
N GLY A 82 -13.44 -4.77 -9.97
CA GLY A 82 -13.09 -3.45 -10.50
C GLY A 82 -11.79 -2.84 -9.93
N TYR A 83 -10.99 -3.61 -9.23
CA TYR A 83 -9.65 -3.22 -8.80
C TYR A 83 -8.73 -2.96 -10.01
N LYS A 84 -7.77 -2.04 -9.85
CA LYS A 84 -6.82 -1.68 -10.92
C LYS A 84 -5.49 -2.41 -10.81
N GLU A 85 -5.15 -2.88 -9.64
CA GLU A 85 -3.97 -3.69 -9.33
C GLU A 85 -4.19 -4.48 -8.05
N ILE A 86 -3.36 -5.49 -7.82
CA ILE A 86 -3.24 -6.18 -6.55
C ILE A 86 -1.90 -5.87 -5.90
N ASN A 87 -1.91 -5.70 -4.59
CA ASN A 87 -0.73 -5.39 -3.81
C ASN A 87 -0.47 -6.47 -2.75
N LEU A 88 0.69 -7.10 -2.80
CA LEU A 88 1.11 -8.07 -1.79
C LEU A 88 1.70 -7.36 -0.57
N ASN A 89 1.16 -7.65 0.61
CA ASN A 89 1.67 -7.10 1.87
C ASN A 89 2.92 -7.85 2.34
N LEU A 90 4.05 -7.15 2.34
CA LEU A 90 5.35 -7.62 2.84
C LEU A 90 5.90 -6.70 3.96
N GLY A 91 5.01 -5.92 4.60
CA GLY A 91 5.44 -4.89 5.56
C GLY A 91 4.75 -4.93 6.92
N CYS A 92 3.67 -5.69 7.09
CA CYS A 92 2.94 -5.77 8.37
C CYS A 92 3.73 -6.57 9.43
N PRO A 93 4.06 -5.97 10.60
CA PRO A 93 4.83 -6.64 11.64
C PRO A 93 3.96 -7.30 12.73
N SER A 94 2.64 -7.40 12.53
CA SER A 94 1.70 -7.93 13.52
C SER A 94 2.02 -9.39 13.89
N LYS A 95 1.95 -9.74 15.18
CA LYS A 95 2.14 -11.11 15.66
C LYS A 95 1.15 -12.09 15.03
N LYS A 96 -0.12 -11.68 14.84
CA LYS A 96 -1.15 -12.49 14.16
C LYS A 96 -0.75 -12.79 12.71
N VAL A 97 -0.20 -11.80 12.01
CA VAL A 97 0.27 -11.92 10.64
C VAL A 97 1.48 -12.84 10.56
N GLN A 98 2.46 -12.67 11.46
CA GLN A 98 3.65 -13.52 11.53
C GLN A 98 3.32 -14.99 11.86
N LYS A 99 2.37 -15.22 12.79
CA LYS A 99 1.90 -16.59 13.13
C LYS A 99 1.37 -17.31 11.89
N ASN A 100 0.76 -16.59 10.97
CA ASN A 100 0.25 -17.11 9.71
C ASN A 100 1.26 -16.99 8.55
N LYS A 101 2.54 -16.73 8.86
CA LYS A 101 3.68 -16.70 7.91
C LYS A 101 3.53 -15.76 6.73
N PHE A 102 2.95 -14.55 6.92
CA PHE A 102 2.91 -13.52 5.88
C PHE A 102 3.23 -12.12 6.45
N GLY A 103 3.20 -11.08 5.62
CA GLY A 103 3.61 -9.72 5.99
C GLY A 103 5.13 -9.54 6.04
N ALA A 104 5.62 -8.77 7.02
CA ALA A 104 7.04 -8.40 7.08
C ALA A 104 7.99 -9.57 7.31
N CYS A 105 7.54 -10.68 7.88
CA CYS A 105 8.38 -11.88 8.05
C CYS A 105 8.78 -12.52 6.71
N LEU A 106 7.97 -12.34 5.65
CA LEU A 106 8.31 -12.83 4.31
C LEU A 106 9.54 -12.17 3.69
N MET A 107 10.00 -11.03 4.21
CA MET A 107 11.27 -10.46 3.77
C MET A 107 12.47 -11.38 4.04
N GLN A 108 12.31 -12.41 4.90
CA GLN A 108 13.30 -13.44 5.18
C GLN A 108 13.32 -14.56 4.12
N GLU A 109 12.30 -14.62 3.26
CA GLU A 109 12.09 -15.69 2.28
C GLU A 109 11.87 -15.11 0.87
N PRO A 110 12.86 -14.39 0.28
CA PRO A 110 12.70 -13.70 -0.99
C PRO A 110 12.30 -14.62 -2.14
N ASP A 111 12.79 -15.87 -2.17
CA ASP A 111 12.43 -16.84 -3.20
C ASP A 111 10.95 -17.27 -3.11
N LEU A 112 10.41 -17.39 -1.90
CA LEU A 112 8.99 -17.66 -1.71
C LEU A 112 8.15 -16.47 -2.17
N VAL A 113 8.58 -15.25 -1.86
CA VAL A 113 7.93 -14.02 -2.33
C VAL A 113 7.91 -13.96 -3.85
N ALA A 114 9.03 -14.28 -4.51
CA ALA A 114 9.11 -14.35 -5.96
C ALA A 114 8.08 -15.34 -6.54
N LYS A 115 8.01 -16.57 -6.01
CA LYS A 115 7.00 -17.56 -6.42
C LYS A 115 5.56 -17.07 -6.23
N CYS A 116 5.28 -16.34 -5.16
CA CYS A 116 3.98 -15.73 -4.93
C CYS A 116 3.64 -14.69 -6.02
N ILE A 117 4.57 -13.80 -6.31
CA ILE A 117 4.39 -12.75 -7.33
C ILE A 117 4.20 -13.38 -8.71
N GLU A 118 5.03 -14.35 -9.10
CA GLU A 118 4.89 -15.08 -10.37
C GLU A 118 3.54 -15.76 -10.53
N ALA A 119 3.06 -16.43 -9.48
CA ALA A 119 1.77 -17.09 -9.50
C ALA A 119 0.62 -16.08 -9.66
N MET A 120 0.67 -14.96 -8.95
CA MET A 120 -0.31 -13.88 -9.07
C MET A 120 -0.27 -13.24 -10.46
N ALA A 121 0.92 -12.97 -11.01
CA ALA A 121 1.09 -12.37 -12.33
C ALA A 121 0.60 -13.28 -13.48
N LYS A 122 0.69 -14.60 -13.30
CA LYS A 122 0.14 -15.58 -14.25
C LYS A 122 -1.38 -15.69 -14.16
N ALA A 123 -1.97 -15.39 -13.01
CA ALA A 123 -3.40 -15.54 -12.77
C ALA A 123 -4.26 -14.42 -13.39
N SER A 124 -3.72 -13.22 -13.62
CA SER A 124 -4.43 -12.07 -14.16
C SER A 124 -3.47 -11.15 -14.95
N LYS A 125 -4.04 -10.39 -15.89
CA LYS A 125 -3.31 -9.36 -16.66
C LYS A 125 -3.13 -8.05 -15.89
N LEU A 126 -3.83 -7.87 -14.80
CA LEU A 126 -3.69 -6.66 -13.97
C LEU A 126 -2.38 -6.68 -13.18
N PRO A 127 -1.78 -5.49 -12.91
CA PRO A 127 -0.48 -5.41 -12.27
C PRO A 127 -0.43 -6.02 -10.87
N VAL A 128 0.64 -6.73 -10.57
CA VAL A 128 1.01 -7.16 -9.22
C VAL A 128 2.06 -6.22 -8.66
N THR A 129 1.80 -5.66 -7.50
CA THR A 129 2.66 -4.69 -6.82
C THR A 129 2.97 -5.15 -5.40
N ILE A 130 3.98 -4.58 -4.75
CA ILE A 130 4.33 -4.94 -3.39
C ILE A 130 4.41 -3.73 -2.47
N LYS A 131 4.06 -3.93 -1.19
CA LYS A 131 4.32 -2.95 -0.12
C LYS A 131 5.18 -3.57 0.95
N THR A 132 6.40 -3.07 1.09
CA THR A 132 7.41 -3.62 2.00
C THR A 132 8.03 -2.56 2.91
N ARG A 133 9.01 -2.95 3.70
CA ARG A 133 9.85 -2.10 4.54
C ARG A 133 11.30 -2.13 4.03
N ILE A 134 12.18 -1.32 4.63
CA ILE A 134 13.60 -1.27 4.26
C ILE A 134 14.42 -2.41 4.84
N GLY A 135 13.85 -3.22 5.72
CA GLY A 135 14.51 -4.35 6.39
C GLY A 135 13.68 -4.87 7.57
N TYR A 136 14.25 -5.80 8.30
CA TYR A 136 13.63 -6.43 9.49
C TYR A 136 14.70 -6.73 10.55
N ASN A 137 14.32 -6.66 11.82
CA ASN A 137 15.19 -6.92 12.98
C ASN A 137 16.58 -6.25 12.83
N ASP A 138 17.64 -7.03 12.75
CA ASP A 138 19.03 -6.56 12.61
C ASP A 138 19.48 -6.50 11.13
N VAL A 139 18.63 -6.97 10.21
CA VAL A 139 18.87 -6.88 8.76
C VAL A 139 18.35 -5.53 8.26
N GLU A 140 19.21 -4.52 8.31
CA GLU A 140 18.90 -3.16 7.86
C GLU A 140 20.11 -2.59 7.11
N ASN A 141 20.28 -3.03 5.86
CA ASN A 141 21.30 -2.50 4.96
C ASN A 141 20.76 -2.36 3.54
N PHE A 142 21.33 -1.44 2.79
CA PHE A 142 20.88 -1.13 1.44
C PHE A 142 21.09 -2.30 0.46
N LYS A 143 22.15 -3.10 0.64
CA LYS A 143 22.43 -4.27 -0.21
C LYS A 143 21.29 -5.29 -0.12
N PHE A 144 20.81 -5.57 1.10
CA PHE A 144 19.65 -6.44 1.31
C PHE A 144 18.40 -5.89 0.62
N LEU A 145 18.05 -4.61 0.86
CA LEU A 145 16.88 -4.00 0.25
C LEU A 145 16.94 -4.06 -1.28
N LYS A 146 18.06 -3.69 -1.87
CA LYS A 146 18.28 -3.73 -3.32
C LYS A 146 18.11 -5.14 -3.87
N SER A 147 18.73 -6.16 -3.23
CA SER A 147 18.59 -7.55 -3.65
C SER A 147 17.14 -8.04 -3.55
N PHE A 148 16.44 -7.73 -2.46
CA PHE A 148 15.04 -8.10 -2.26
C PHE A 148 14.14 -7.50 -3.34
N ILE A 149 14.30 -6.21 -3.66
CA ILE A 149 13.55 -5.55 -4.73
C ILE A 149 13.90 -6.14 -6.09
N GLN A 150 15.17 -6.45 -6.36
CA GLN A 150 15.57 -7.10 -7.61
C GLN A 150 14.87 -8.45 -7.78
N THR A 151 14.88 -9.32 -6.77
CA THR A 151 14.20 -10.61 -6.79
C THR A 151 12.70 -10.47 -7.07
N THR A 152 12.03 -9.50 -6.43
CA THR A 152 10.60 -9.27 -6.63
C THR A 152 10.27 -8.63 -7.98
N LYS A 153 11.19 -7.83 -8.53
CA LYS A 153 11.11 -7.27 -9.89
C LYS A 153 11.22 -8.37 -10.94
N ASP A 154 12.21 -9.25 -10.79
CA ASP A 154 12.45 -10.36 -11.73
C ASP A 154 11.25 -11.32 -11.76
N ALA A 155 10.54 -11.46 -10.64
CA ALA A 155 9.28 -12.20 -10.54
C ALA A 155 8.06 -11.49 -11.19
N GLY A 156 8.19 -10.23 -11.64
CA GLY A 156 7.17 -9.52 -12.41
C GLY A 156 6.56 -8.27 -11.78
N SER A 157 6.95 -7.88 -10.55
CA SER A 157 6.50 -6.61 -9.97
C SER A 157 7.27 -5.42 -10.56
N LYS A 158 6.55 -4.32 -10.86
CA LYS A 158 7.15 -3.07 -11.38
C LYS A 158 6.82 -1.84 -10.54
N LYS A 159 6.07 -2.01 -9.46
CA LYS A 159 5.72 -0.95 -8.50
C LYS A 159 6.02 -1.41 -7.09
N PHE A 160 6.80 -0.60 -6.38
CA PHE A 160 7.34 -0.90 -5.07
C PHE A 160 7.02 0.22 -4.10
N ILE A 161 6.15 -0.07 -3.12
CA ILE A 161 5.83 0.87 -2.05
C ILE A 161 6.72 0.55 -0.84
N ILE A 162 7.61 1.47 -0.50
CA ILE A 162 8.64 1.26 0.52
C ILE A 162 8.33 2.08 1.77
N HIS A 163 7.92 1.42 2.85
CA HIS A 163 7.88 2.09 4.15
C HIS A 163 9.32 2.29 4.64
N ALA A 164 9.76 3.54 4.74
CA ALA A 164 11.14 3.92 5.03
C ALA A 164 11.59 3.60 6.49
N ARG A 165 11.07 2.54 7.07
CA ARG A 165 11.43 1.99 8.40
C ARG A 165 11.61 0.49 8.32
N LYS A 166 12.54 -0.08 9.10
CA LYS A 166 12.59 -1.54 9.31
C LYS A 166 11.42 -2.05 10.17
N ALA A 167 11.16 -3.34 10.13
CA ALA A 167 10.24 -4.04 11.04
C ALA A 167 11.01 -4.71 12.18
N LEU A 168 10.65 -4.42 13.42
CA LEU A 168 11.12 -5.19 14.59
C LEU A 168 10.06 -6.24 14.94
N LEU A 169 10.26 -7.47 14.45
CA LEU A 169 9.24 -8.51 14.43
C LEU A 169 8.91 -9.10 15.80
N LYS A 170 9.91 -9.16 16.70
CA LYS A 170 9.74 -9.80 18.02
C LYS A 170 9.61 -8.81 19.17
N LYS A 171 10.13 -7.59 19.00
CA LYS A 171 10.34 -6.64 20.10
C LYS A 171 9.22 -5.60 20.24
N LEU A 172 8.51 -5.28 19.15
CA LEU A 172 7.57 -4.16 19.11
C LEU A 172 6.19 -4.57 18.61
N THR A 173 5.17 -3.90 19.14
CA THR A 173 3.80 -3.94 18.59
C THR A 173 3.74 -3.28 17.20
N PRO A 174 2.66 -3.50 16.42
CA PRO A 174 2.48 -2.79 15.16
C PRO A 174 2.53 -1.26 15.29
N LYS A 175 1.92 -0.71 16.37
CA LYS A 175 1.90 0.74 16.64
C LYS A 175 3.30 1.28 16.94
N GLU A 176 4.08 0.58 17.75
CA GLU A 176 5.47 0.95 18.06
C GLU A 176 6.37 0.85 16.82
N ASN A 177 6.16 -0.14 15.96
CA ASN A 177 6.86 -0.29 14.68
C ASN A 177 6.60 0.86 13.68
N LEU A 178 5.58 1.69 13.92
CA LEU A 178 5.32 2.90 13.13
C LEU A 178 6.07 4.14 13.64
N ASN A 179 6.61 4.10 14.87
CA ASN A 179 7.16 5.27 15.53
C ASN A 179 8.63 5.09 15.94
N ILE A 180 8.98 3.94 16.53
CA ILE A 180 10.29 3.73 17.18
C ILE A 180 11.44 3.55 16.17
N PRO A 181 11.37 2.63 15.16
CA PRO A 181 12.44 2.55 14.19
C PRO A 181 12.58 3.86 13.41
N PRO A 182 13.79 4.40 13.21
CA PRO A 182 13.97 5.67 12.50
C PRO A 182 13.57 5.57 11.04
N LEU A 183 13.14 6.70 10.48
CA LEU A 183 12.90 6.83 9.04
C LEU A 183 14.24 7.00 8.31
N LYS A 184 14.45 6.20 7.26
CA LYS A 184 15.63 6.24 6.40
C LYS A 184 15.21 6.46 4.94
N TYR A 185 14.81 7.68 4.63
CA TYR A 185 14.35 8.06 3.29
C TYR A 185 15.43 7.91 2.21
N ASP A 186 16.70 8.12 2.59
CA ASP A 186 17.85 7.95 1.70
C ASP A 186 17.93 6.54 1.07
N PHE A 187 17.49 5.49 1.79
CA PHE A 187 17.40 4.13 1.24
C PHE A 187 16.43 4.05 0.07
N VAL A 188 15.29 4.75 0.17
CA VAL A 188 14.26 4.76 -0.87
C VAL A 188 14.72 5.59 -2.07
N TYR A 189 15.41 6.71 -1.84
CA TYR A 189 15.98 7.52 -2.92
C TYR A 189 17.06 6.77 -3.70
N LYS A 190 18.02 6.16 -3.00
CA LYS A 190 19.04 5.30 -3.62
C LYS A 190 18.43 4.11 -4.36
N LEU A 191 17.29 3.60 -3.88
CA LEU A 191 16.58 2.55 -4.59
C LEU A 191 16.04 3.04 -5.94
N LYS A 192 15.45 4.25 -5.99
CA LYS A 192 15.01 4.86 -7.26
C LYS A 192 16.15 5.08 -8.23
N ASP A 193 17.33 5.49 -7.76
CA ASP A 193 18.52 5.64 -8.61
C ASP A 193 18.97 4.30 -9.24
N CYS A 194 18.77 3.19 -8.50
CA CYS A 194 19.07 1.84 -9.01
C CYS A 194 17.98 1.28 -9.95
N PHE A 195 16.72 1.66 -9.78
CA PHE A 195 15.55 1.12 -10.47
C PHE A 195 14.79 2.23 -11.20
N LYS A 196 15.47 2.91 -12.13
CA LYS A 196 14.97 4.12 -12.81
C LYS A 196 13.67 3.91 -13.58
N ASP A 197 13.49 2.72 -14.15
CA ASP A 197 12.32 2.37 -14.98
C ASP A 197 11.13 1.82 -14.18
N ASP A 198 11.35 1.52 -12.89
CA ASP A 198 10.33 0.99 -12.01
C ASP A 198 9.69 2.10 -11.17
N GLU A 199 8.43 1.91 -10.77
CA GLU A 199 7.70 2.86 -9.95
C GLU A 199 8.05 2.67 -8.47
N ILE A 200 8.80 3.61 -7.91
CA ILE A 200 9.21 3.62 -6.49
C ILE A 200 8.37 4.66 -5.74
N ILE A 201 7.58 4.18 -4.79
CA ILE A 201 6.70 5.00 -3.94
C ILE A 201 7.22 4.98 -2.51
N ILE A 202 7.47 6.17 -1.96
CA ILE A 202 7.90 6.32 -0.57
C ILE A 202 6.70 6.35 0.38
N ASN A 203 6.87 5.73 1.56
CA ASN A 203 5.87 5.76 2.61
C ASN A 203 6.53 5.93 3.98
N GLY A 204 5.86 6.60 4.89
CA GLY A 204 6.25 6.74 6.29
C GLY A 204 6.50 8.18 6.74
N GLY A 205 5.76 8.63 7.74
CA GLY A 205 6.00 9.91 8.41
C GLY A 205 5.47 11.16 7.73
N VAL A 206 5.08 11.10 6.47
CA VAL A 206 4.62 12.25 5.66
C VAL A 206 3.33 12.86 6.22
N LYS A 207 3.33 14.19 6.44
CA LYS A 207 2.23 14.92 7.11
C LYS A 207 1.84 16.23 6.44
N THR A 208 2.67 16.77 5.53
CA THR A 208 2.44 18.06 4.88
C THR A 208 2.58 17.97 3.37
N THR A 209 1.98 18.91 2.64
CA THR A 209 2.11 19.01 1.19
C THR A 209 3.54 19.36 0.77
N GLU A 210 4.27 20.10 1.60
CA GLU A 210 5.69 20.41 1.37
C GLU A 210 6.56 19.14 1.41
N GLU A 211 6.35 18.26 2.41
CA GLU A 211 7.03 16.96 2.45
C GLU A 211 6.69 16.11 1.22
N ILE A 212 5.43 16.13 0.75
CA ILE A 212 5.05 15.44 -0.48
C ILE A 212 5.82 15.99 -1.68
N LYS A 213 5.86 17.32 -1.86
CA LYS A 213 6.59 17.96 -2.96
C LYS A 213 8.07 17.58 -2.94
N ASN A 214 8.70 17.64 -1.76
CA ASN A 214 10.10 17.28 -1.58
C ASN A 214 10.39 15.81 -1.95
N HIS A 215 9.56 14.88 -1.51
CA HIS A 215 9.70 13.48 -1.89
C HIS A 215 9.50 13.25 -3.39
N LEU A 216 8.51 13.92 -4.00
CA LEU A 216 8.21 13.79 -5.44
C LEU A 216 9.35 14.30 -6.34
N THR A 217 10.31 15.07 -5.86
CA THR A 217 11.52 15.41 -6.63
C THR A 217 12.47 14.21 -6.80
N LYS A 218 12.36 13.18 -5.94
CA LYS A 218 13.32 12.08 -5.83
C LYS A 218 12.75 10.70 -6.16
N VAL A 219 11.41 10.53 -6.05
CA VAL A 219 10.71 9.25 -6.31
C VAL A 219 9.47 9.48 -7.16
N ASP A 220 8.81 8.40 -7.58
CA ASP A 220 7.66 8.46 -8.49
C ASP A 220 6.34 8.72 -7.76
N GLY A 221 6.30 8.46 -6.46
CA GLY A 221 5.08 8.69 -5.69
C GLY A 221 5.29 8.71 -4.18
N VAL A 222 4.24 9.18 -3.49
CA VAL A 222 4.18 9.27 -2.03
C VAL A 222 2.92 8.58 -1.53
N MET A 223 3.07 7.69 -0.55
CA MET A 223 1.95 7.04 0.12
C MET A 223 1.81 7.56 1.54
N ILE A 224 0.62 8.02 1.90
CA ILE A 224 0.31 8.66 3.19
C ILE A 224 -0.66 7.78 3.95
N GLY A 225 -0.41 7.57 5.24
CA GLY A 225 -1.31 6.78 6.10
C GLY A 225 -2.01 7.66 7.13
N ARG A 226 -1.53 7.60 8.37
CA ARG A 226 -2.16 8.21 9.56
C ARG A 226 -2.52 9.68 9.44
N ALA A 227 -1.78 10.48 8.69
CA ALA A 227 -2.09 11.89 8.49
C ALA A 227 -3.45 12.07 7.82
N ILE A 228 -3.77 11.25 6.79
CA ILE A 228 -5.08 11.28 6.13
C ILE A 228 -6.16 10.70 7.05
N TYR A 229 -5.90 9.59 7.74
CA TYR A 229 -6.87 8.99 8.65
C TYR A 229 -7.30 9.94 9.79
N HIS A 230 -6.34 10.69 10.37
CA HIS A 230 -6.64 11.66 11.43
C HIS A 230 -7.22 12.98 10.92
N SER A 231 -6.90 13.36 9.69
CA SER A 231 -7.36 14.56 9.04
C SER A 231 -7.67 14.28 7.56
N PRO A 232 -8.82 13.65 7.24
CA PRO A 232 -9.15 13.28 5.86
C PRO A 232 -9.21 14.45 4.90
N TYR A 233 -9.59 15.64 5.40
CA TYR A 233 -9.65 16.85 4.59
C TYR A 233 -8.29 17.35 4.12
N PHE A 234 -7.18 16.83 4.63
CA PHE A 234 -5.83 17.01 4.07
C PHE A 234 -5.75 16.61 2.58
N LEU A 235 -6.65 15.72 2.12
CA LEU A 235 -6.77 15.41 0.69
C LEU A 235 -7.18 16.61 -0.17
N ALA A 236 -7.92 17.57 0.38
CA ALA A 236 -8.27 18.80 -0.33
C ALA A 236 -7.03 19.68 -0.58
N ASP A 237 -6.13 19.75 0.39
CA ASP A 237 -4.85 20.46 0.21
C ASP A 237 -3.97 19.75 -0.83
N ILE A 238 -3.95 18.41 -0.82
CA ILE A 238 -3.25 17.62 -1.83
C ILE A 238 -3.83 17.85 -3.22
N GLU A 239 -5.16 17.89 -3.36
CA GLU A 239 -5.81 18.20 -4.64
C GLU A 239 -5.33 19.55 -5.19
N LYS A 240 -5.38 20.61 -4.38
CA LYS A 240 -4.98 21.96 -4.77
C LYS A 240 -3.48 22.05 -5.06
N GLU A 241 -2.66 21.64 -4.12
CA GLU A 241 -1.23 21.93 -4.16
C GLU A 241 -0.42 20.96 -5.03
N ILE A 242 -0.84 19.70 -5.10
CA ILE A 242 -0.11 18.65 -5.85
C ILE A 242 -0.76 18.40 -7.21
N PHE A 243 -2.08 18.19 -7.22
CA PHE A 243 -2.79 17.89 -8.48
C PHE A 243 -3.26 19.12 -9.24
N LYS A 244 -3.11 20.34 -8.66
CA LYS A 244 -3.54 21.61 -9.26
C LYS A 244 -5.03 21.64 -9.60
N ASN A 245 -5.84 21.01 -8.79
CA ASN A 245 -7.28 20.94 -8.92
C ASN A 245 -7.93 21.82 -7.83
N GLU A 246 -8.44 22.98 -8.24
CA GLU A 246 -9.13 23.90 -7.32
C GLU A 246 -10.57 23.47 -6.96
N ASN A 247 -11.13 22.53 -7.73
CA ASN A 247 -12.50 22.06 -7.53
C ASN A 247 -12.56 20.97 -6.45
N VAL A 248 -12.44 21.39 -5.20
CA VAL A 248 -12.53 20.52 -4.02
C VAL A 248 -13.80 20.81 -3.24
N PRO A 249 -14.43 19.78 -2.62
CA PRO A 249 -15.63 19.98 -1.82
C PRO A 249 -15.32 20.79 -0.54
N THR A 250 -16.30 21.53 -0.05
CA THR A 250 -16.19 22.16 1.26
C THR A 250 -16.34 21.12 2.38
N VAL A 251 -15.86 21.44 3.58
CA VAL A 251 -16.01 20.55 4.76
C VAL A 251 -17.48 20.26 5.03
N SER A 252 -18.35 21.26 4.93
CA SER A 252 -19.80 21.10 5.12
C SER A 252 -20.40 20.09 4.15
N TYR A 253 -19.99 20.10 2.88
CA TYR A 253 -20.45 19.14 1.88
C TYR A 253 -20.06 17.69 2.24
N THR A 254 -18.86 17.45 2.72
CA THR A 254 -18.43 16.11 3.12
C THR A 254 -19.21 15.57 4.31
N HIS A 255 -19.60 16.41 5.26
CA HIS A 255 -20.46 16.02 6.39
C HIS A 255 -21.89 15.66 5.96
N LEU A 256 -22.45 16.39 4.98
CA LEU A 256 -23.80 16.14 4.48
C LEU A 256 -23.92 14.86 3.64
N THR A 257 -22.85 14.42 3.01
CA THR A 257 -22.85 13.27 2.09
C THR A 257 -22.50 11.94 2.75
N LEU A 258 -22.00 11.96 3.98
CA LEU A 258 -21.79 10.74 4.74
C LEU A 258 -23.12 10.18 5.22
N PRO A 259 -23.38 8.87 5.01
CA PRO A 259 -24.54 8.24 5.65
C PRO A 259 -24.34 8.33 7.16
N THR A 260 -25.25 9.03 7.84
CA THR A 260 -25.36 8.92 9.29
C THR A 260 -25.59 7.46 9.62
N LYS A 261 -24.71 6.89 10.44
CA LYS A 261 -24.98 5.57 11.01
C LYS A 261 -26.28 5.66 11.78
N ALA A 262 -27.34 5.03 11.22
CA ALA A 262 -28.55 4.75 11.97
C ALA A 262 -28.26 3.64 12.97
#